data_23279ad491820686cd8950fd38800b1a
#
_entry.id   23279ad491820686cd8950fd38800b1a
#
_cell.length_a   1.000
_cell.length_b   1.000
_cell.length_c   1.000
_cell.angle_alpha   90.00
_cell.angle_beta   90.00
_cell.angle_gamma   90.00
#
_symmetry.space_group_name_H-M   'P 1'
#
loop_
_entity.id
_entity.type
_entity.pdbx_description
1 polymer ?
#
loop_
_entity_poly.entity_id
_entity_poly.type
_entity_poly.pdbx_seq_one_letter_code
_entity_poly.pdbx_strand_id
1 'polypeptide(L)'
;SPGERVVTIETAAELRLQHGHVVRLETRPPSIEGTGELGVRDLMINSLRMRPDRIIVGEVRGAEALDLLQAMNAGRDGSMGTIHANSPADALARLEVMALSAGMGLSSRPVREQIAAAIDLVIHIVRLRDGSRRVVHVSEVTGMEGDTIMVSDLFDWYQTHVDSEGFAQGVFRPTGIVPRAIHRIEDIGIYQPP
;
A
#
# COMPACT_ATOMS: atom_id res chain seq x y z
N SER A 1 11.18 12.95 3.51
CA SER A 1 12.10 14.00 4.00
C SER A 1 13.13 13.39 4.94
N PRO A 2 14.41 13.86 4.98
CA PRO A 2 15.44 13.32 5.87
C PRO A 2 15.09 13.36 7.36
N GLY A 3 14.21 14.28 7.78
CA GLY A 3 13.77 14.44 9.16
C GLY A 3 12.59 13.55 9.57
N GLU A 4 11.97 12.83 8.64
CA GLU A 4 10.83 11.96 8.95
C GLU A 4 11.24 10.74 9.77
N ARG A 5 10.40 10.38 10.74
CA ARG A 5 10.49 9.10 11.45
C ARG A 5 9.68 8.06 10.69
N VAL A 6 10.36 7.07 10.14
CA VAL A 6 9.74 5.95 9.45
C VAL A 6 9.70 4.75 10.39
N VAL A 7 8.54 4.14 10.57
CA VAL A 7 8.37 2.87 11.29
C VAL A 7 8.07 1.77 10.29
N THR A 8 8.85 0.69 10.28
CA THR A 8 8.53 -0.51 9.51
C THR A 8 7.99 -1.61 10.41
N ILE A 9 6.99 -2.34 9.93
CA ILE A 9 6.38 -3.47 10.62
C ILE A 9 6.41 -4.67 9.67
N GLU A 10 7.12 -5.71 10.05
CA GLU A 10 7.37 -6.88 9.19
C GLU A 10 7.28 -8.18 9.99
N THR A 11 6.94 -9.27 9.32
CA THR A 11 7.03 -10.61 9.93
C THR A 11 8.49 -11.03 10.09
N ALA A 12 9.33 -10.69 9.13
CA ALA A 12 10.78 -10.79 9.17
C ALA A 12 11.35 -9.55 8.49
N ALA A 13 12.43 -8.97 9.01
CA ALA A 13 13.01 -7.74 8.48
C ALA A 13 13.68 -7.96 7.11
N GLU A 14 12.98 -7.61 6.06
CA GLU A 14 13.44 -7.68 4.67
C GLU A 14 13.71 -6.30 4.06
N LEU A 15 13.01 -5.27 4.54
CA LEU A 15 13.12 -3.91 4.03
C LEU A 15 14.46 -3.27 4.45
N ARG A 16 15.21 -2.81 3.45
CA ARG A 16 16.52 -2.14 3.64
C ARG A 16 16.42 -0.68 3.26
N LEU A 17 15.62 0.09 4.02
CA LEU A 17 15.43 1.51 3.76
C LEU A 17 16.73 2.28 4.01
N GLN A 18 17.13 3.08 3.01
CA GLN A 18 18.26 4.02 3.10
C GLN A 18 17.77 5.36 3.66
N HIS A 19 17.43 5.36 4.97
CA HIS A 19 16.89 6.53 5.66
C HIS A 19 17.51 6.65 7.06
N GLY A 20 17.79 7.86 7.50
CA GLY A 20 18.53 8.11 8.73
C GLY A 20 17.75 7.78 10.02
N HIS A 21 16.42 7.81 9.98
CA HIS A 21 15.59 7.58 11.16
C HIS A 21 14.52 6.50 10.87
N VAL A 22 14.91 5.25 10.95
CA VAL A 22 14.03 4.08 10.78
C VAL A 22 13.95 3.29 12.09
N VAL A 23 12.73 3.06 12.56
CA VAL A 23 12.41 2.13 13.64
C VAL A 23 11.86 0.85 13.00
N ARG A 24 12.55 -0.28 13.18
CA ARG A 24 12.15 -1.57 12.63
C ARG A 24 11.48 -2.41 13.70
N LEU A 25 10.26 -2.85 13.44
CA LEU A 25 9.49 -3.73 14.30
C LEU A 25 9.27 -5.06 13.59
N GLU A 26 9.60 -6.15 14.25
CA GLU A 26 9.35 -7.49 13.77
C GLU A 26 8.34 -8.21 14.65
N THR A 27 7.51 -9.04 14.06
CA THR A 27 6.61 -9.92 14.83
C THR A 27 7.42 -10.92 15.66
N ARG A 28 6.83 -11.38 16.72
CA ARG A 28 7.40 -12.42 17.55
C ARG A 28 6.40 -13.59 17.63
N PRO A 29 6.80 -14.78 17.21
CA PRO A 29 5.98 -15.98 17.38
C PRO A 29 5.80 -16.28 18.88
N PRO A 30 4.76 -17.04 19.26
CA PRO A 30 4.56 -17.48 20.62
C PRO A 30 5.75 -18.34 21.09
N SER A 31 6.03 -18.30 22.38
CA SER A 31 6.98 -19.21 23.02
C SER A 31 6.51 -20.65 22.94
N ILE A 32 7.36 -21.63 23.34
CA ILE A 32 6.98 -23.05 23.43
C ILE A 32 5.77 -23.25 24.36
N GLU A 33 5.57 -22.37 25.31
CA GLU A 33 4.43 -22.37 26.25
C GLU A 33 3.18 -21.70 25.64
N GLY A 34 3.22 -21.23 24.39
CA GLY A 34 2.11 -20.58 23.71
C GLY A 34 1.85 -19.14 24.15
N THR A 35 2.81 -18.49 24.82
CA THR A 35 2.68 -17.12 25.33
C THR A 35 3.64 -16.15 24.66
N GLY A 36 3.36 -14.85 24.79
CA GLY A 36 4.28 -13.78 24.35
C GLY A 36 4.30 -13.53 22.84
N GLU A 37 3.31 -14.00 22.09
CA GLU A 37 3.12 -13.63 20.68
C GLU A 37 2.94 -12.11 20.53
N LEU A 38 3.56 -11.53 19.49
CA LEU A 38 3.33 -10.16 19.05
C LEU A 38 3.05 -10.20 17.54
N GLY A 39 1.79 -9.99 17.20
CA GLY A 39 1.34 -9.94 15.80
C GLY A 39 1.57 -8.58 15.14
N VAL A 40 1.34 -8.51 13.85
CA VAL A 40 1.43 -7.26 13.07
C VAL A 40 0.51 -6.19 13.65
N ARG A 41 -0.70 -6.55 14.08
CA ARG A 41 -1.67 -5.62 14.66
C ARG A 41 -1.17 -5.02 15.99
N ASP A 42 -0.57 -5.81 16.87
CA ASP A 42 -0.02 -5.33 18.14
C ASP A 42 1.08 -4.31 17.89
N LEU A 43 1.95 -4.60 16.92
CA LEU A 43 3.03 -3.70 16.51
C LEU A 43 2.47 -2.43 15.85
N MET A 44 1.40 -2.54 15.06
CA MET A 44 0.74 -1.40 14.44
C MET A 44 0.18 -0.44 15.50
N ILE A 45 -0.59 -0.94 16.45
CA ILE A 45 -1.15 -0.15 17.57
C ILE A 45 -0.04 0.51 18.40
N ASN A 46 1.06 -0.20 18.63
CA ASN A 46 2.18 0.32 19.39
C ASN A 46 2.97 1.39 18.60
N SER A 47 3.13 1.20 17.27
CA SER A 47 3.82 2.14 16.40
C SER A 47 3.20 3.53 16.41
N LEU A 48 1.88 3.63 16.51
CA LEU A 48 1.16 4.92 16.59
C LEU A 48 1.58 5.78 17.79
N ARG A 49 2.05 5.15 18.88
CA ARG A 49 2.55 5.83 20.07
C ARG A 49 4.00 6.29 19.95
N MET A 50 4.72 5.84 18.90
CA MET A 50 6.11 6.20 18.64
C MET A 50 6.26 7.52 17.87
N ARG A 51 5.13 8.21 17.60
CA ARG A 51 5.07 9.44 16.80
C ARG A 51 5.72 9.24 15.41
N PRO A 52 5.24 8.28 14.62
CA PRO A 52 5.73 8.09 13.26
C PRO A 52 5.20 9.21 12.35
N ASP A 53 6.04 9.66 11.42
CA ASP A 53 5.59 10.45 10.29
C ASP A 53 5.05 9.52 9.20
N ARG A 54 5.64 8.32 9.07
CA ARG A 54 5.29 7.33 8.06
C ARG A 54 5.38 5.92 8.61
N ILE A 55 4.41 5.08 8.29
CA ILE A 55 4.38 3.66 8.66
C ILE A 55 4.43 2.83 7.39
N ILE A 56 5.29 1.81 7.36
CA ILE A 56 5.42 0.87 6.26
C ILE A 56 5.16 -0.54 6.80
N VAL A 57 4.08 -1.15 6.34
CA VAL A 57 3.72 -2.53 6.69
C VAL A 57 4.19 -3.46 5.58
N GLY A 58 5.10 -4.36 5.89
CA GLY A 58 5.69 -5.29 4.92
C GLY A 58 4.64 -6.15 4.22
N GLU A 59 3.63 -6.62 4.96
CA GLU A 59 2.46 -7.28 4.38
C GLU A 59 1.25 -7.12 5.28
N VAL A 60 0.11 -6.75 4.67
CA VAL A 60 -1.21 -6.66 5.31
C VAL A 60 -1.99 -7.93 4.98
N ARG A 61 -2.37 -8.69 6.01
CA ARG A 61 -3.04 -9.99 5.87
C ARG A 61 -4.35 -10.10 6.65
N GLY A 62 -4.62 -9.18 7.58
CA GLY A 62 -5.74 -9.30 8.50
C GLY A 62 -6.23 -7.97 9.07
N ALA A 63 -6.62 -8.00 10.31
CA ALA A 63 -7.31 -6.90 11.01
C ALA A 63 -6.47 -5.61 11.14
N GLU A 64 -5.14 -5.69 11.05
CA GLU A 64 -4.24 -4.53 11.00
C GLU A 64 -4.52 -3.59 9.83
N ALA A 65 -5.23 -4.06 8.80
CA ALA A 65 -5.69 -3.26 7.68
C ALA A 65 -6.48 -2.03 8.14
N LEU A 66 -7.38 -2.21 9.10
CA LEU A 66 -8.18 -1.12 9.64
C LEU A 66 -7.31 -0.10 10.40
N ASP A 67 -6.38 -0.57 11.22
CA ASP A 67 -5.49 0.29 12.00
C ASP A 67 -4.56 1.09 11.06
N LEU A 68 -4.10 0.48 9.94
CA LEU A 68 -3.32 1.16 8.92
C LEU A 68 -4.13 2.25 8.20
N LEU A 69 -5.37 1.96 7.78
CA LEU A 69 -6.26 2.94 7.16
C LEU A 69 -6.54 4.12 8.09
N GLN A 70 -6.77 3.86 9.37
CA GLN A 70 -6.97 4.90 10.38
C GLN A 70 -5.71 5.76 10.55
N ALA A 71 -4.52 5.15 10.53
CA ALA A 71 -3.26 5.88 10.61
C ALA A 71 -3.07 6.82 9.41
N MET A 72 -3.31 6.31 8.19
CA MET A 72 -3.24 7.11 6.96
C MET A 72 -4.21 8.29 7.00
N ASN A 73 -5.48 8.06 7.38
CA ASN A 73 -6.49 9.10 7.51
C ASN A 73 -6.24 10.08 8.67
N ALA A 74 -5.35 9.73 9.61
CA ALA A 74 -4.94 10.59 10.73
C ALA A 74 -3.66 11.39 10.44
N GLY A 75 -3.29 11.58 9.17
CA GLY A 75 -2.18 12.43 8.74
C GLY A 75 -0.81 11.74 8.79
N ARG A 76 -0.75 10.40 8.65
CA ARG A 76 0.51 9.67 8.39
C ARG A 76 0.69 9.52 6.87
N ASP A 77 0.81 10.65 6.20
CA ASP A 77 0.89 10.73 4.74
C ASP A 77 2.09 9.95 4.19
N GLY A 78 1.85 9.21 3.09
CA GLY A 78 2.86 8.36 2.47
C GLY A 78 3.18 7.09 3.25
N SER A 79 2.33 6.68 4.21
CA SER A 79 2.36 5.32 4.75
C SER A 79 2.04 4.31 3.64
N MET A 80 2.59 3.11 3.74
CA MET A 80 2.52 2.08 2.71
C MET A 80 2.27 0.70 3.31
N GLY A 81 1.68 -0.18 2.51
CA GLY A 81 1.56 -1.59 2.84
C GLY A 81 1.55 -2.42 1.56
N THR A 82 1.89 -3.70 1.64
CA THR A 82 1.73 -4.62 0.53
C THR A 82 0.56 -5.58 0.78
N ILE A 83 -0.13 -5.95 -0.28
CA ILE A 83 -1.25 -6.88 -0.26
C ILE A 83 -1.10 -7.81 -1.45
N HIS A 84 -1.28 -9.11 -1.24
CA HIS A 84 -1.40 -10.05 -2.34
C HIS A 84 -2.76 -9.90 -3.02
N ALA A 85 -2.75 -9.55 -4.31
CA ALA A 85 -3.94 -9.36 -5.12
C ALA A 85 -3.67 -9.61 -6.61
N ASN A 86 -4.72 -9.86 -7.39
CA ASN A 86 -4.61 -10.12 -8.82
C ASN A 86 -4.77 -8.86 -9.68
N SER A 87 -5.26 -7.77 -9.10
CA SER A 87 -5.44 -6.48 -9.76
C SER A 87 -5.51 -5.36 -8.72
N PRO A 88 -5.39 -4.08 -9.13
CA PRO A 88 -5.62 -2.94 -8.24
C PRO A 88 -7.00 -2.96 -7.56
N ALA A 89 -8.06 -3.27 -8.29
CA ALA A 89 -9.41 -3.36 -7.73
C ALA A 89 -9.56 -4.54 -6.74
N ASP A 90 -8.95 -5.70 -7.03
CA ASP A 90 -8.92 -6.86 -6.12
C ASP A 90 -8.16 -6.51 -4.82
N ALA A 91 -7.09 -5.72 -4.89
CA ALA A 91 -6.36 -5.26 -3.71
C ALA A 91 -7.25 -4.44 -2.76
N LEU A 92 -8.04 -3.51 -3.31
CA LEU A 92 -8.97 -2.69 -2.51
C LEU A 92 -10.11 -3.52 -1.92
N ALA A 93 -10.66 -4.48 -2.68
CA ALA A 93 -11.68 -5.39 -2.18
C ALA A 93 -11.14 -6.29 -1.05
N ARG A 94 -9.92 -6.79 -1.17
CA ARG A 94 -9.25 -7.55 -0.10
C ARG A 94 -8.99 -6.70 1.13
N LEU A 95 -8.56 -5.45 0.93
CA LEU A 95 -8.35 -4.51 2.02
C LEU A 95 -9.66 -4.27 2.81
N GLU A 96 -10.81 -4.14 2.10
CA GLU A 96 -12.13 -4.06 2.73
C GLU A 96 -12.42 -5.29 3.60
N VAL A 97 -12.25 -6.50 3.05
CA VAL A 97 -12.50 -7.74 3.80
C VAL A 97 -11.61 -7.84 5.04
N MET A 98 -10.34 -7.50 4.93
CA MET A 98 -9.41 -7.50 6.05
C MET A 98 -9.77 -6.46 7.10
N ALA A 99 -10.15 -5.24 6.70
CA ALA A 99 -10.58 -4.20 7.62
C ALA A 99 -11.88 -4.58 8.37
N LEU A 100 -12.84 -5.21 7.68
CA LEU A 100 -14.07 -5.73 8.30
C LEU A 100 -13.78 -6.86 9.30
N SER A 101 -12.74 -7.66 9.08
CA SER A 101 -12.33 -8.74 9.98
C SER A 101 -11.81 -8.26 11.35
N ALA A 102 -11.57 -6.95 11.51
CA ALA A 102 -11.18 -6.35 12.78
C ALA A 102 -12.25 -6.46 13.88
N GLY A 103 -13.48 -6.87 13.52
CA GLY A 103 -14.54 -7.20 14.48
C GLY A 103 -15.17 -6.00 15.19
N MET A 104 -15.02 -4.78 14.66
CA MET A 104 -15.54 -3.55 15.27
C MET A 104 -16.99 -3.23 14.87
N GLY A 105 -17.72 -4.18 14.26
CA GLY A 105 -19.14 -3.99 13.86
C GLY A 105 -19.32 -2.97 12.73
N LEU A 106 -18.27 -2.66 11.98
CA LEU A 106 -18.33 -1.75 10.84
C LEU A 106 -19.05 -2.41 9.66
N SER A 107 -19.86 -1.63 8.96
CA SER A 107 -20.44 -2.04 7.68
C SER A 107 -19.50 -1.70 6.51
N SER A 108 -19.74 -2.31 5.34
CA SER A 108 -18.89 -2.18 4.16
C SER A 108 -18.72 -0.74 3.69
N ARG A 109 -19.78 0.05 3.65
CA ARG A 109 -19.74 1.42 3.12
C ARG A 109 -18.77 2.34 3.87
N PRO A 110 -18.82 2.49 5.23
CA PRO A 110 -17.84 3.27 5.96
C PRO A 110 -16.39 2.79 5.76
N VAL A 111 -16.17 1.48 5.61
CA VAL A 111 -14.83 0.94 5.34
C VAL A 111 -14.36 1.34 3.95
N ARG A 112 -15.21 1.28 2.93
CA ARG A 112 -14.89 1.76 1.56
C ARG A 112 -14.60 3.24 1.53
N GLU A 113 -15.37 4.05 2.26
CA GLU A 113 -15.12 5.48 2.41
C GLU A 113 -13.74 5.75 3.05
N GLN A 114 -13.36 4.98 4.08
CA GLN A 114 -12.03 5.07 4.69
C GLN A 114 -10.91 4.66 3.72
N ILE A 115 -11.10 3.58 2.93
CA ILE A 115 -10.14 3.14 1.92
C ILE A 115 -9.96 4.22 0.85
N ALA A 116 -11.06 4.75 0.31
CA ALA A 116 -11.03 5.77 -0.73
C ALA A 116 -10.40 7.10 -0.26
N ALA A 117 -10.45 7.39 1.04
CA ALA A 117 -9.82 8.56 1.63
C ALA A 117 -8.34 8.35 1.98
N ALA A 118 -7.95 7.11 2.33
CA ALA A 118 -6.61 6.77 2.81
C ALA A 118 -5.63 6.42 1.70
N ILE A 119 -6.10 5.79 0.62
CA ILE A 119 -5.25 5.24 -0.44
C ILE A 119 -5.24 6.20 -1.63
N ASP A 120 -4.07 6.75 -1.94
CA ASP A 120 -3.87 7.57 -3.13
C ASP A 120 -3.50 6.72 -4.35
N LEU A 121 -2.56 5.77 -4.17
CA LEU A 121 -1.99 5.00 -5.28
C LEU A 121 -1.92 3.50 -4.96
N VAL A 122 -2.16 2.70 -6.00
CA VAL A 122 -1.92 1.25 -6.01
C VAL A 122 -0.90 0.93 -7.09
N ILE A 123 0.23 0.33 -6.70
CA ILE A 123 1.25 -0.14 -7.63
C ILE A 123 1.14 -1.65 -7.73
N HIS A 124 0.72 -2.15 -8.88
CA HIS A 124 0.53 -3.57 -9.12
C HIS A 124 1.75 -4.20 -9.79
N ILE A 125 2.30 -5.21 -9.12
CA ILE A 125 3.48 -5.95 -9.58
C ILE A 125 3.06 -7.39 -9.86
N VAL A 126 3.42 -7.89 -11.05
CA VAL A 126 3.11 -9.26 -11.47
C VAL A 126 4.41 -10.02 -11.75
N ARG A 127 4.44 -11.29 -11.40
CA ARG A 127 5.45 -12.23 -11.89
C ARG A 127 4.96 -12.79 -13.23
N LEU A 128 5.71 -12.48 -14.28
CA LEU A 128 5.41 -12.94 -15.64
C LEU A 128 5.77 -14.41 -15.82
N ARG A 129 5.36 -15.00 -16.96
CA ARG A 129 5.61 -16.43 -17.28
C ARG A 129 7.10 -16.77 -17.40
N ASP A 130 7.93 -15.80 -17.78
CA ASP A 130 9.39 -15.90 -17.84
C ASP A 130 10.07 -15.81 -16.46
N GLY A 131 9.27 -15.68 -15.38
CA GLY A 131 9.75 -15.55 -14.01
C GLY A 131 10.13 -14.11 -13.60
N SER A 132 10.23 -13.17 -14.53
CA SER A 132 10.52 -11.77 -14.23
C SER A 132 9.37 -11.09 -13.48
N ARG A 133 9.69 -10.10 -12.63
CA ARG A 133 8.69 -9.25 -11.97
C ARG A 133 8.63 -7.91 -12.67
N ARG A 134 7.40 -7.48 -12.97
CA ARG A 134 7.14 -6.19 -13.63
C ARG A 134 6.06 -5.41 -12.88
N VAL A 135 6.26 -4.10 -12.78
CA VAL A 135 5.15 -3.19 -12.50
C VAL A 135 4.26 -3.19 -13.74
N VAL A 136 3.01 -3.59 -13.58
CA VAL A 136 2.05 -3.66 -14.70
C VAL A 136 1.02 -2.56 -14.67
N HIS A 137 0.68 -2.03 -13.47
CA HIS A 137 -0.19 -0.88 -13.33
C HIS A 137 0.35 0.05 -12.24
N VAL A 138 0.20 1.34 -12.46
CA VAL A 138 0.17 2.38 -11.42
C VAL A 138 -1.18 3.05 -11.51
N SER A 139 -2.00 2.86 -10.48
CA SER A 139 -3.40 3.26 -10.48
C SER A 139 -3.68 4.23 -9.33
N GLU A 140 -4.41 5.30 -9.61
CA GLU A 140 -4.87 6.26 -8.61
C GLU A 140 -6.25 5.87 -8.12
N VAL A 141 -6.48 5.96 -6.80
CA VAL A 141 -7.82 5.85 -6.21
C VAL A 141 -8.47 7.23 -6.30
N THR A 142 -9.54 7.34 -7.09
CA THR A 142 -10.15 8.64 -7.42
C THR A 142 -11.39 8.97 -6.58
N GLY A 143 -11.69 8.15 -5.56
CA GLY A 143 -12.82 8.34 -4.66
C GLY A 143 -13.85 7.23 -4.81
N MET A 144 -15.12 7.57 -4.58
CA MET A 144 -16.24 6.62 -4.67
C MET A 144 -17.30 7.12 -5.65
N GLU A 145 -17.95 6.17 -6.36
CA GLU A 145 -19.19 6.38 -7.09
C GLU A 145 -20.22 5.39 -6.55
N GLY A 146 -21.25 5.92 -5.87
CA GLY A 146 -22.19 5.09 -5.11
C GLY A 146 -21.46 4.29 -4.01
N ASP A 147 -21.48 2.97 -4.12
CA ASP A 147 -20.79 2.05 -3.19
C ASP A 147 -19.49 1.48 -3.78
N THR A 148 -19.03 1.97 -4.93
CA THR A 148 -17.84 1.46 -5.61
C THR A 148 -16.66 2.40 -5.43
N ILE A 149 -15.50 1.86 -5.04
CA ILE A 149 -14.23 2.61 -5.04
C ILE A 149 -13.75 2.71 -6.49
N MET A 150 -13.52 3.94 -6.94
CA MET A 150 -13.08 4.22 -8.31
C MET A 150 -11.56 4.23 -8.38
N VAL A 151 -11.05 3.56 -9.42
CA VAL A 151 -9.62 3.43 -9.70
C VAL A 151 -9.36 3.82 -11.14
N SER A 152 -8.32 4.62 -11.38
CA SER A 152 -7.88 5.04 -12.71
C SER A 152 -6.43 4.68 -12.93
N ASP A 153 -6.14 3.90 -13.97
CA ASP A 153 -4.76 3.56 -14.33
C ASP A 153 -4.06 4.77 -14.92
N LEU A 154 -2.99 5.21 -14.29
CA LEU A 154 -2.12 6.30 -14.75
C LEU A 154 -1.07 5.78 -15.73
N PHE A 155 -0.56 4.57 -15.45
CA PHE A 155 0.41 3.87 -16.28
C PHE A 155 0.02 2.40 -16.38
N ASP A 156 0.23 1.82 -17.58
CA ASP A 156 0.10 0.41 -17.86
C ASP A 156 1.36 -0.16 -18.53
N TRP A 157 1.63 -1.44 -18.30
CA TRP A 157 2.65 -2.17 -19.02
C TRP A 157 2.01 -2.97 -20.15
N TYR A 158 2.44 -2.67 -21.37
CA TYR A 158 1.98 -3.35 -22.59
C TYR A 158 3.06 -4.30 -23.11
N GLN A 159 2.82 -5.59 -23.05
CA GLN A 159 3.71 -6.59 -23.62
C GLN A 159 3.67 -6.52 -25.14
N THR A 160 4.81 -6.33 -25.79
CA THR A 160 4.93 -6.25 -27.25
C THR A 160 5.26 -7.61 -27.87
N HIS A 161 6.20 -8.34 -27.27
CA HIS A 161 6.65 -9.66 -27.77
C HIS A 161 7.36 -10.43 -26.66
N VAL A 162 7.77 -11.64 -26.99
CA VAL A 162 8.72 -12.45 -26.21
C VAL A 162 10.00 -12.56 -27.05
N ASP A 163 11.15 -12.28 -26.46
CA ASP A 163 12.41 -12.32 -27.16
C ASP A 163 12.91 -13.77 -27.42
N SER A 164 14.04 -13.90 -28.11
CA SER A 164 14.63 -15.20 -28.45
C SER A 164 15.11 -16.02 -27.24
N GLU A 165 15.27 -15.36 -26.08
CA GLU A 165 15.65 -15.99 -24.81
C GLU A 165 14.43 -16.38 -23.98
N GLY A 166 13.21 -16.05 -24.43
CA GLY A 166 11.96 -16.36 -23.77
C GLY A 166 11.48 -15.29 -22.77
N PHE A 167 12.14 -14.13 -22.71
CA PHE A 167 11.74 -13.04 -21.82
C PHE A 167 10.69 -12.11 -22.45
N ALA A 168 9.72 -11.73 -21.64
CA ALA A 168 8.68 -10.79 -22.04
C ALA A 168 9.25 -9.39 -22.21
N GLN A 169 9.11 -8.83 -23.41
CA GLN A 169 9.46 -7.47 -23.75
C GLN A 169 8.21 -6.60 -23.84
N GLY A 170 8.31 -5.35 -23.40
CA GLY A 170 7.16 -4.47 -23.37
C GLY A 170 7.52 -3.03 -23.03
N VAL A 171 6.51 -2.18 -23.04
CA VAL A 171 6.63 -0.76 -22.78
C VAL A 171 5.72 -0.41 -21.59
N PHE A 172 6.29 0.26 -20.61
CA PHE A 172 5.53 0.90 -19.54
C PHE A 172 5.19 2.32 -20.00
N ARG A 173 3.92 2.60 -20.21
CA ARG A 173 3.45 3.82 -20.87
C ARG A 173 2.37 4.54 -20.07
N PRO A 174 2.28 5.88 -20.16
CA PRO A 174 1.17 6.62 -19.59
C PRO A 174 -0.13 6.32 -20.36
N THR A 175 -1.25 6.28 -19.64
CA THR A 175 -2.59 6.11 -20.21
C THR A 175 -3.16 7.40 -20.80
N GLY A 176 -2.58 8.55 -20.46
CA GLY A 176 -3.08 9.88 -20.80
C GLY A 176 -4.00 10.48 -19.73
N ILE A 177 -4.28 9.75 -18.66
CA ILE A 177 -5.03 10.27 -17.50
C ILE A 177 -4.11 11.15 -16.66
N VAL A 178 -4.53 12.39 -16.40
CA VAL A 178 -3.81 13.31 -15.50
C VAL A 178 -4.18 12.96 -14.05
N PRO A 179 -3.19 12.64 -13.20
CA PRO A 179 -3.47 12.28 -11.81
C PRO A 179 -4.03 13.47 -11.02
N ARG A 180 -4.99 13.23 -10.15
CA ARG A 180 -5.52 14.25 -9.22
C ARG A 180 -4.44 14.79 -8.28
N ALA A 181 -3.46 13.94 -7.95
CA ALA A 181 -2.33 14.31 -7.12
C ALA A 181 -1.44 15.41 -7.74
N ILE A 182 -1.58 15.71 -9.06
CA ILE A 182 -0.75 16.72 -9.74
C ILE A 182 -0.89 18.09 -9.07
N HIS A 183 -2.10 18.49 -8.68
CA HIS A 183 -2.36 19.77 -8.03
C HIS A 183 -1.66 19.86 -6.67
N ARG A 184 -1.66 18.77 -5.88
CA ARG A 184 -0.93 18.71 -4.60
C ARG A 184 0.59 18.84 -4.80
N ILE A 185 1.12 18.30 -5.90
CA ILE A 185 2.54 18.38 -6.26
C ILE A 185 2.91 19.78 -6.73
N GLU A 186 2.02 20.44 -7.46
CA GLU A 186 2.15 21.84 -7.88
C GLU A 186 2.16 22.79 -6.67
N ASP A 187 1.22 22.62 -5.74
CA ASP A 187 1.08 23.44 -4.54
C ASP A 187 2.32 23.42 -3.64
N ILE A 188 3.02 22.29 -3.58
CA ILE A 188 4.28 22.16 -2.82
C ILE A 188 5.54 22.50 -3.64
N GLY A 189 5.36 22.99 -4.89
CA GLY A 189 6.43 23.51 -5.72
C GLY A 189 7.41 22.45 -6.27
N ILE A 190 7.05 21.17 -6.24
CA ILE A 190 7.89 20.08 -6.79
C ILE A 190 7.74 19.98 -8.31
N TYR A 191 6.61 20.39 -8.85
CA TYR A 191 6.34 20.39 -10.28
C TYR A 191 5.77 21.75 -10.71
N GLN A 192 6.31 22.30 -11.80
CA GLN A 192 5.72 23.43 -12.53
C GLN A 192 5.41 22.90 -13.94
N PRO A 193 4.15 22.93 -14.40
CA PRO A 193 3.82 22.57 -15.76
C PRO A 193 4.53 23.53 -16.74
N PRO A 194 4.91 23.03 -17.92
CA PRO A 194 5.57 23.81 -18.96
C PRO A 194 4.69 24.93 -19.51
#